data_7818bd531a902787fb0f4405bd082dae
#
_entry.id   7818bd531a902787fb0f4405bd082dae
#
_cell.length_a   1.000
_cell.length_b   1.000
_cell.length_c   1.000
_cell.angle_alpha   90.00
_cell.angle_beta   90.00
_cell.angle_gamma   90.00
#
_symmetry.space_group_name_H-M   'P 1'
#
loop_
_entity.id
_entity.type
_entity.pdbx_description
1 polymer ?
#
loop_
_entity_poly.entity_id
_entity_poly.type
_entity_poly.pdbx_seq_one_letter_code
_entity_poly.pdbx_strand_id
1 'polypeptide(L)'
;VDIDIPIVDLTQYLKSGVDENACKDVTRAMEEYGILILRDPRVNPSLPNRYRAMMEQFYRLTPEVKARYIQPTLPNGKQIYETGWRPPFTEKPRRRAEVLHLIAPDMMPPEPPTADPKERFMDPVGPRPENSEFPELDYLPNITPVEIEDFRTLSDAWGDAMRGALMTSMEMLAIGFGEPADLFTSRLNGGIVKLAPTGLDLSKHGAAGTVAAGFHNDLSAVTIHGRSNYSGLWCYRRDWTRFPARMPSDEYLLLQCGRTLEHFTAGRTSRGYHYVQIGEESQDKIRAELDQGTYPWRVSTTMFANTRTSEWLEPIGRFVNEPAAEHYHAQRVRCGTRMMKTLTDKVVKAA
;
A
#
# COMPACT_ATOMS: atom_id res chain seq x y z
N VAL A 1 3.05 -10.31 -21.22
CA VAL A 1 2.38 -9.23 -21.95
C VAL A 1 2.77 -7.95 -21.25
N ASP A 2 3.47 -7.03 -21.96
CA ASP A 2 3.68 -5.67 -21.46
C ASP A 2 2.33 -4.95 -21.57
N ILE A 3 1.76 -4.63 -20.43
CA ILE A 3 0.53 -3.85 -20.33
C ILE A 3 0.94 -2.45 -19.90
N ASP A 4 0.55 -1.46 -20.69
CA ASP A 4 0.74 -0.06 -20.34
C ASP A 4 -0.25 0.32 -19.23
N ILE A 5 0.27 0.46 -18.02
CA ILE A 5 -0.50 1.00 -16.90
C ILE A 5 -0.82 2.47 -17.22
N PRO A 6 -2.06 2.92 -17.09
CA PRO A 6 -2.40 4.32 -17.30
C PRO A 6 -1.52 5.25 -16.44
N ILE A 7 -0.98 6.30 -17.06
CA ILE A 7 -0.16 7.32 -16.42
C ILE A 7 -0.93 8.64 -16.43
N VAL A 8 -1.10 9.25 -15.27
CA VAL A 8 -1.77 10.54 -15.11
C VAL A 8 -0.78 11.56 -14.52
N ASP A 9 -0.65 12.71 -15.18
CA ASP A 9 0.11 13.86 -14.67
C ASP A 9 -0.85 14.84 -14.00
N LEU A 10 -0.64 15.11 -12.72
CA LEU A 10 -1.50 15.99 -11.94
C LEU A 10 -1.29 17.48 -12.23
N THR A 11 -0.29 17.85 -13.06
CA THR A 11 0.13 19.24 -13.25
C THR A 11 -1.01 20.14 -13.74
N GLN A 12 -1.80 19.70 -14.71
CA GLN A 12 -2.89 20.50 -15.27
C GLN A 12 -4.02 20.65 -14.25
N TYR A 13 -4.43 19.57 -13.62
CA TYR A 13 -5.46 19.58 -12.58
C TYR A 13 -5.11 20.53 -11.42
N LEU A 14 -3.87 20.46 -10.95
CA LEU A 14 -3.38 21.31 -9.86
C LEU A 14 -3.33 22.81 -10.24
N LYS A 15 -3.14 23.14 -11.51
CA LYS A 15 -3.10 24.54 -11.99
C LYS A 15 -4.48 25.15 -12.18
N SER A 16 -5.41 24.40 -12.75
CA SER A 16 -6.73 24.91 -13.17
C SER A 16 -7.88 24.47 -12.27
N GLY A 17 -7.67 23.48 -11.40
CA GLY A 17 -8.73 22.83 -10.63
C GLY A 17 -9.66 21.96 -11.49
N VAL A 18 -9.41 21.87 -12.79
CA VAL A 18 -10.24 21.10 -13.75
C VAL A 18 -9.32 20.41 -14.77
N ASP A 19 -9.49 19.11 -14.93
CA ASP A 19 -8.95 18.30 -16.03
C ASP A 19 -9.87 17.08 -16.23
N GLU A 20 -10.95 17.28 -16.97
CA GLU A 20 -11.96 16.24 -17.17
C GLU A 20 -11.39 14.97 -17.80
N ASN A 21 -10.40 15.08 -18.71
CA ASN A 21 -9.80 13.93 -19.36
C ASN A 21 -8.97 13.13 -18.38
N ALA A 22 -8.13 13.81 -17.59
CA ALA A 22 -7.34 13.15 -16.54
C ALA A 22 -8.25 12.50 -15.48
N CYS A 23 -9.35 13.15 -15.08
CA CYS A 23 -10.35 12.56 -14.18
C CYS A 23 -10.96 11.26 -14.74
N LYS A 24 -11.30 11.24 -16.04
CA LYS A 24 -11.80 10.04 -16.72
C LYS A 24 -10.73 8.95 -16.81
N ASP A 25 -9.49 9.32 -17.04
CA ASP A 25 -8.36 8.36 -17.07
C ASP A 25 -8.10 7.74 -15.68
N VAL A 26 -8.18 8.53 -14.60
CA VAL A 26 -8.12 8.01 -13.22
C VAL A 26 -9.24 7.01 -12.99
N THR A 27 -10.47 7.34 -13.39
CA THR A 27 -11.64 6.46 -13.21
C THR A 27 -11.48 5.17 -13.99
N ARG A 28 -11.14 5.24 -15.28
CA ARG A 28 -10.90 4.07 -16.12
C ARG A 28 -9.79 3.17 -15.55
N ALA A 29 -8.68 3.77 -15.10
CA ALA A 29 -7.59 3.01 -14.47
C ALA A 29 -8.05 2.25 -13.22
N MET A 30 -8.84 2.89 -12.36
CA MET A 30 -9.36 2.26 -11.15
C MET A 30 -10.44 1.21 -11.43
N GLU A 31 -11.23 1.37 -12.50
CA GLU A 31 -12.22 0.36 -12.90
C GLU A 31 -11.58 -0.86 -13.55
N GLU A 32 -10.62 -0.67 -14.46
CA GLU A 32 -10.08 -1.75 -15.29
C GLU A 32 -8.86 -2.43 -14.67
N TYR A 33 -7.96 -1.64 -14.08
CA TYR A 33 -6.67 -2.11 -13.56
C TYR A 33 -6.63 -2.19 -12.04
N GLY A 34 -7.45 -1.41 -11.35
CA GLY A 34 -7.33 -1.24 -9.90
C GLY A 34 -6.03 -0.57 -9.47
N ILE A 35 -5.25 -0.09 -10.42
CA ILE A 35 -4.01 0.66 -10.23
C ILE A 35 -3.84 1.75 -11.27
N LEU A 36 -3.02 2.74 -10.93
CA LEU A 36 -2.66 3.83 -11.82
C LEU A 36 -1.26 4.33 -11.45
N ILE A 37 -0.48 4.75 -12.44
CA ILE A 37 0.77 5.48 -12.23
C ILE A 37 0.46 6.97 -12.32
N LEU A 38 0.99 7.74 -11.38
CA LEU A 38 0.80 9.18 -11.35
C LEU A 38 2.11 9.94 -11.19
N ARG A 39 2.15 11.15 -11.73
CA ARG A 39 3.20 12.13 -11.53
C ARG A 39 2.60 13.34 -10.80
N ASP A 40 3.16 13.68 -9.66
CA ASP A 40 2.77 14.88 -8.90
C ASP A 40 3.93 15.88 -8.89
N PRO A 41 3.77 17.04 -9.54
CA PRO A 41 4.86 18.04 -9.63
C PRO A 41 5.22 18.68 -8.27
N ARG A 42 4.42 18.46 -7.23
CA ARG A 42 4.72 18.92 -5.87
C ARG A 42 5.73 18.04 -5.15
N VAL A 43 5.92 16.80 -5.61
CA VAL A 43 6.87 15.86 -5.02
C VAL A 43 8.29 16.26 -5.40
N ASN A 44 9.12 16.57 -4.40
CA ASN A 44 10.54 16.82 -4.62
C ASN A 44 11.22 15.57 -5.19
N PRO A 45 11.86 15.63 -6.38
CA PRO A 45 12.42 14.45 -7.05
C PRO A 45 13.49 13.69 -6.24
N SER A 46 14.17 14.35 -5.31
CA SER A 46 15.18 13.69 -4.46
C SER A 46 14.58 12.94 -3.26
N LEU A 47 13.35 13.27 -2.87
CA LEU A 47 12.73 12.78 -1.63
C LEU A 47 12.50 11.27 -1.62
N PRO A 48 12.00 10.63 -2.70
CA PRO A 48 11.80 9.17 -2.72
C PRO A 48 13.09 8.40 -2.46
N ASN A 49 14.20 8.84 -3.08
CA ASN A 49 15.51 8.20 -2.91
C ASN A 49 16.09 8.42 -1.51
N ARG A 50 15.96 9.62 -0.97
CA ARG A 50 16.43 9.93 0.39
C ARG A 50 15.65 9.11 1.42
N TYR A 51 14.34 9.05 1.32
CA TYR A 51 13.51 8.26 2.22
C TYR A 51 13.83 6.76 2.12
N ARG A 52 13.97 6.24 0.89
CA ARG A 52 14.35 4.83 0.66
C ARG A 52 15.72 4.50 1.25
N ALA A 53 16.72 5.36 1.05
CA ALA A 53 18.07 5.17 1.60
C ALA A 53 18.06 5.21 3.13
N MET A 54 17.29 6.09 3.74
CA MET A 54 17.09 6.14 5.19
C MET A 54 16.48 4.85 5.71
N MET A 55 15.45 4.31 5.07
CA MET A 55 14.84 3.05 5.47
C MET A 55 15.77 1.85 5.26
N GLU A 56 16.61 1.87 4.24
CA GLU A 56 17.64 0.86 4.07
C GLU A 56 18.66 0.87 5.21
N GLN A 57 19.06 2.06 5.69
CA GLN A 57 19.91 2.16 6.90
C GLN A 57 19.24 1.50 8.11
N PHE A 58 17.94 1.74 8.32
CA PHE A 58 17.20 1.08 9.40
C PHE A 58 17.20 -0.44 9.25
N TYR A 59 16.95 -0.98 8.07
CA TYR A 59 16.92 -2.43 7.85
C TYR A 59 18.28 -3.09 8.02
N ARG A 60 19.36 -2.36 7.81
CA ARG A 60 20.75 -2.82 8.05
C ARG A 60 21.12 -2.88 9.53
N LEU A 61 20.33 -2.28 10.43
CA LEU A 61 20.57 -2.42 11.88
C LEU A 61 20.42 -3.87 12.32
N THR A 62 21.11 -4.24 13.40
CA THR A 62 21.02 -5.61 13.93
C THR A 62 19.60 -5.92 14.44
N PRO A 63 19.17 -7.19 14.45
CA PRO A 63 17.85 -7.56 14.95
C PRO A 63 17.60 -7.07 16.39
N GLU A 64 18.60 -7.06 17.25
CA GLU A 64 18.53 -6.62 18.65
C GLU A 64 18.23 -5.13 18.75
N VAL A 65 18.83 -4.31 17.88
CA VAL A 65 18.54 -2.88 17.80
C VAL A 65 17.14 -2.65 17.27
N LYS A 66 16.78 -3.29 16.17
CA LYS A 66 15.42 -3.17 15.57
C LYS A 66 14.33 -3.61 16.55
N ALA A 67 14.58 -4.61 17.39
CA ALA A 67 13.61 -5.11 18.36
C ALA A 67 13.19 -4.06 19.41
N ARG A 68 13.99 -3.03 19.66
CA ARG A 68 13.62 -1.89 20.54
C ARG A 68 12.45 -1.08 19.97
N TYR A 69 12.21 -1.18 18.68
CA TYR A 69 11.19 -0.43 17.94
C TYR A 69 9.94 -1.24 17.61
N ILE A 70 9.78 -2.42 18.23
CA ILE A 70 8.54 -3.20 18.13
C ILE A 70 7.44 -2.49 18.94
N GLN A 71 6.26 -2.37 18.35
CA GLN A 71 5.08 -1.89 19.06
C GLN A 71 4.82 -2.74 20.33
N PRO A 72 4.61 -2.13 21.50
CA PRO A 72 4.15 -2.86 22.67
C PRO A 72 2.83 -3.61 22.40
N THR A 73 2.63 -4.74 23.05
CA THR A 73 1.35 -5.46 23.01
C THR A 73 0.22 -4.60 23.52
N LEU A 74 -0.95 -4.75 22.94
CA LEU A 74 -2.17 -4.11 23.44
C LEU A 74 -2.49 -4.58 24.88
N PRO A 75 -3.27 -3.82 25.66
CA PRO A 75 -3.65 -4.20 27.03
C PRO A 75 -4.30 -5.58 27.15
N ASN A 76 -4.91 -6.07 26.08
CA ASN A 76 -5.50 -7.42 25.98
C ASN A 76 -4.49 -8.52 25.61
N GLY A 77 -3.19 -8.22 25.60
CA GLY A 77 -2.10 -9.13 25.27
C GLY A 77 -1.92 -9.41 23.77
N LYS A 78 -2.68 -8.75 22.89
CA LYS A 78 -2.56 -8.95 21.44
C LYS A 78 -1.47 -8.06 20.83
N GLN A 79 -0.70 -8.63 19.92
CA GLN A 79 0.26 -7.92 19.09
C GLN A 79 -0.37 -7.63 17.73
N ILE A 80 -0.36 -6.36 17.28
CA ILE A 80 -0.94 -5.95 16.00
C ILE A 80 0.07 -5.40 15.01
N TYR A 81 1.26 -4.99 15.46
CA TYR A 81 2.33 -4.41 14.63
C TYR A 81 1.88 -3.26 13.71
N GLU A 82 1.11 -2.33 14.23
CA GLU A 82 0.57 -1.21 13.44
C GLU A 82 1.38 0.08 13.61
N THR A 83 2.42 0.06 14.44
CA THR A 83 3.46 1.09 14.54
C THR A 83 4.82 0.44 14.84
N GLY A 84 5.93 1.07 14.40
CA GLY A 84 7.27 0.58 14.59
C GLY A 84 7.64 -0.63 13.72
N TRP A 85 8.66 -1.35 14.14
CA TRP A 85 9.20 -2.47 13.39
C TRP A 85 8.33 -3.73 13.48
N ARG A 86 8.00 -4.28 12.33
CA ARG A 86 7.41 -5.60 12.16
C ARG A 86 8.49 -6.55 11.65
N PRO A 87 8.91 -7.54 12.45
CA PRO A 87 9.94 -8.49 12.06
C PRO A 87 9.58 -9.34 10.84
N PRO A 88 10.56 -9.88 10.12
CA PRO A 88 10.31 -10.85 9.05
C PRO A 88 9.59 -12.09 9.61
N PHE A 89 8.87 -12.81 8.75
CA PHE A 89 8.10 -14.02 9.07
C PHE A 89 6.97 -13.83 10.09
N THR A 90 6.55 -12.60 10.36
CA THR A 90 5.40 -12.30 11.24
C THR A 90 4.08 -12.14 10.48
N GLU A 91 4.13 -11.97 9.17
CA GLU A 91 2.94 -11.87 8.31
C GLU A 91 2.65 -13.19 7.60
N LYS A 92 1.46 -13.74 7.84
CA LYS A 92 0.98 -14.92 7.12
C LYS A 92 0.29 -14.48 5.83
N PRO A 93 0.78 -14.88 4.64
CA PRO A 93 0.08 -14.59 3.40
C PRO A 93 -1.30 -15.24 3.43
N ARG A 94 -2.31 -14.50 2.98
CA ARG A 94 -3.66 -15.04 2.84
C ARG A 94 -3.77 -15.74 1.50
N ARG A 95 -4.17 -17.02 1.50
CA ARG A 95 -4.67 -17.65 0.28
C ARG A 95 -5.99 -16.97 -0.08
N ARG A 96 -6.03 -16.36 -1.25
CA ARG A 96 -7.23 -15.74 -1.84
C ARG A 96 -7.99 -16.79 -2.66
N ALA A 97 -8.28 -17.93 -2.03
CA ALA A 97 -8.93 -19.05 -2.69
C ALA A 97 -10.24 -18.67 -3.39
N GLU A 98 -10.90 -17.64 -2.85
CA GLU A 98 -12.15 -17.10 -3.38
C GLU A 98 -12.05 -16.51 -4.80
N VAL A 99 -10.83 -16.19 -5.27
CA VAL A 99 -10.61 -15.63 -6.62
C VAL A 99 -9.67 -16.46 -7.49
N LEU A 100 -8.94 -17.41 -6.94
CA LEU A 100 -7.97 -18.20 -7.72
C LEU A 100 -8.63 -18.96 -8.88
N HIS A 101 -9.86 -19.42 -8.72
CA HIS A 101 -10.61 -20.11 -9.77
C HIS A 101 -10.96 -19.22 -10.98
N LEU A 102 -10.81 -17.90 -10.86
CA LEU A 102 -11.04 -16.94 -11.94
C LEU A 102 -9.77 -16.69 -12.77
N ILE A 103 -8.60 -17.12 -12.29
CA ILE A 103 -7.30 -16.84 -12.91
C ILE A 103 -6.93 -18.00 -13.84
N ALA A 104 -6.56 -17.68 -15.08
CA ALA A 104 -6.08 -18.66 -16.03
C ALA A 104 -4.79 -19.36 -15.55
N PRO A 105 -4.56 -20.64 -15.88
CA PRO A 105 -3.43 -21.42 -15.36
C PRO A 105 -2.06 -20.77 -15.60
N ASP A 106 -1.84 -20.12 -16.74
CA ASP A 106 -0.60 -19.44 -17.10
C ASP A 106 -0.42 -18.08 -16.41
N MET A 107 -1.50 -17.55 -15.80
CA MET A 107 -1.51 -16.30 -15.04
C MET A 107 -1.53 -16.50 -13.53
N MET A 108 -1.53 -17.76 -13.06
CA MET A 108 -1.60 -18.07 -11.63
C MET A 108 -0.45 -17.39 -10.85
N PRO A 109 -0.73 -16.83 -9.65
CA PRO A 109 0.33 -16.35 -8.77
C PRO A 109 1.16 -17.52 -8.25
N PRO A 110 2.42 -17.27 -7.85
CA PRO A 110 3.24 -18.30 -7.22
C PRO A 110 2.62 -18.73 -5.87
N GLU A 111 2.91 -19.98 -5.46
CA GLU A 111 2.53 -20.44 -4.13
C GLU A 111 3.18 -19.53 -3.06
N PRO A 112 2.40 -19.04 -2.10
CA PRO A 112 2.95 -18.19 -1.06
C PRO A 112 3.80 -18.99 -0.07
N PRO A 113 4.82 -18.38 0.55
CA PRO A 113 5.54 -19.00 1.66
C PRO A 113 4.62 -19.20 2.87
N THR A 114 5.06 -19.98 3.86
CA THR A 114 4.34 -20.14 5.14
C THR A 114 4.18 -18.80 5.87
N ALA A 115 5.21 -17.96 5.82
CA ALA A 115 5.21 -16.58 6.26
C ALA A 115 6.12 -15.74 5.35
N ASP A 116 5.78 -14.48 5.15
CA ASP A 116 6.54 -13.59 4.27
C ASP A 116 7.92 -13.27 4.87
N PRO A 117 9.01 -13.37 4.09
CA PRO A 117 10.38 -13.10 4.57
C PRO A 117 10.69 -11.61 4.70
N LYS A 118 9.79 -10.75 4.27
CA LYS A 118 9.93 -9.29 4.37
C LYS A 118 9.79 -8.81 5.80
N GLU A 119 10.48 -7.73 6.11
CA GLU A 119 10.22 -6.93 7.31
C GLU A 119 9.62 -5.56 6.91
N ARG A 120 8.98 -4.89 7.86
CA ARG A 120 8.29 -3.62 7.60
C ARG A 120 8.46 -2.67 8.78
N PHE A 121 8.46 -1.37 8.49
CA PHE A 121 8.31 -0.37 9.52
C PHE A 121 6.98 0.34 9.32
N MET A 122 6.14 0.36 10.35
CA MET A 122 4.84 1.00 10.30
C MET A 122 4.94 2.35 11.00
N ASP A 123 4.65 3.43 10.28
CA ASP A 123 4.78 4.79 10.81
C ASP A 123 3.51 5.60 10.52
N PRO A 124 2.66 5.83 11.53
CA PRO A 124 1.47 6.64 11.38
C PRO A 124 1.83 8.08 11.01
N VAL A 125 1.20 8.62 9.97
CA VAL A 125 1.41 9.99 9.46
C VAL A 125 0.07 10.70 9.23
N GLY A 126 0.12 12.04 9.11
CA GLY A 126 -1.07 12.86 8.86
C GLY A 126 -1.93 13.11 10.11
N PRO A 127 -3.05 13.83 9.94
CA PRO A 127 -3.93 14.21 11.03
C PRO A 127 -4.64 13.01 11.62
N ARG A 128 -4.90 13.08 12.93
CA ARG A 128 -5.65 12.08 13.67
C ARG A 128 -7.06 12.61 13.98
N PRO A 129 -8.07 11.73 14.16
CA PRO A 129 -9.38 12.17 14.57
C PRO A 129 -9.34 12.75 15.99
N GLU A 130 -10.19 13.76 16.26
CA GLU A 130 -10.31 14.34 17.60
C GLU A 130 -10.89 13.34 18.60
N ASN A 131 -11.83 12.52 18.16
CA ASN A 131 -12.48 11.49 18.97
C ASN A 131 -12.46 10.16 18.19
N SER A 132 -12.32 9.06 18.91
CA SER A 132 -12.29 7.72 18.33
C SER A 132 -13.04 6.68 19.16
N GLU A 133 -13.80 5.83 18.46
CA GLU A 133 -14.35 4.59 18.98
C GLU A 133 -13.30 3.46 18.99
N PHE A 134 -12.13 3.66 18.34
CA PHE A 134 -11.06 2.69 18.16
C PHE A 134 -9.69 3.31 18.49
N PRO A 135 -9.49 3.80 19.73
CA PRO A 135 -8.27 4.53 20.09
C PRO A 135 -6.99 3.72 19.89
N GLU A 136 -7.04 2.40 19.99
CA GLU A 136 -5.93 1.50 19.72
C GLU A 136 -5.48 1.45 18.25
N LEU A 137 -6.29 1.98 17.34
CA LEU A 137 -5.95 2.13 15.93
C LEU A 137 -5.64 3.58 15.58
N ASP A 138 -6.44 4.53 16.09
CA ASP A 138 -6.38 5.92 15.67
C ASP A 138 -5.28 6.71 16.40
N TYR A 139 -4.91 6.31 17.63
CA TYR A 139 -3.93 7.01 18.47
C TYR A 139 -2.62 6.24 18.65
N LEU A 140 -2.23 5.49 17.63
CA LEU A 140 -0.94 4.80 17.62
C LEU A 140 0.22 5.81 17.77
N PRO A 141 1.20 5.55 18.66
CA PRO A 141 2.34 6.43 18.82
C PRO A 141 3.25 6.40 17.59
N ASN A 142 3.93 7.49 17.29
CA ASN A 142 5.05 7.46 16.39
C ASN A 142 6.27 6.89 17.14
N ILE A 143 6.89 5.87 16.55
CA ILE A 143 8.14 5.28 17.04
C ILE A 143 9.27 5.79 16.15
N THR A 144 10.30 6.41 16.76
CA THR A 144 11.40 7.02 16.01
C THR A 144 12.71 6.32 16.37
N PRO A 145 13.36 5.62 15.42
CA PRO A 145 14.68 5.05 15.63
C PRO A 145 15.74 6.13 15.86
N VAL A 146 16.40 6.09 17.02
CA VAL A 146 17.40 7.09 17.40
C VAL A 146 18.71 6.92 16.65
N GLU A 147 18.98 5.74 16.09
CA GLU A 147 20.16 5.45 15.29
C GLU A 147 20.07 6.01 13.86
N ILE A 148 18.90 6.48 13.43
CA ILE A 148 18.66 6.99 12.09
C ILE A 148 18.45 8.49 12.15
N GLU A 149 19.44 9.22 11.67
CA GLU A 149 19.37 10.67 11.56
C GLU A 149 18.23 11.08 10.60
N ASP A 150 17.59 12.21 10.86
CA ASP A 150 16.49 12.76 10.06
C ASP A 150 15.26 11.83 9.89
N PHE A 151 15.16 10.72 10.63
CA PHE A 151 14.07 9.76 10.47
C PHE A 151 12.70 10.44 10.47
N ARG A 152 12.41 11.27 11.48
CA ARG A 152 11.09 11.92 11.57
C ARG A 152 10.86 12.92 10.46
N THR A 153 11.84 13.78 10.18
CA THR A 153 11.78 14.81 9.15
C THR A 153 11.52 14.21 7.76
N LEU A 154 12.23 13.13 7.42
CA LEU A 154 12.05 12.47 6.12
C LEU A 154 10.74 11.68 6.03
N SER A 155 10.32 11.05 7.14
CA SER A 155 9.05 10.33 7.20
C SER A 155 7.86 11.29 7.04
N ASP A 156 7.88 12.42 7.74
CA ASP A 156 6.81 13.43 7.62
C ASP A 156 6.77 14.01 6.21
N ALA A 157 7.92 14.43 5.66
CA ALA A 157 7.98 14.98 4.31
C ALA A 157 7.51 14.00 3.24
N TRP A 158 7.90 12.71 3.35
CA TRP A 158 7.46 11.69 2.41
C TRP A 158 5.98 11.32 2.58
N GLY A 159 5.52 11.22 3.82
CA GLY A 159 4.12 10.99 4.15
C GLY A 159 3.20 12.09 3.61
N ASP A 160 3.58 13.36 3.78
CA ASP A 160 2.83 14.51 3.27
C ASP A 160 2.79 14.54 1.74
N ALA A 161 3.92 14.27 1.08
CA ALA A 161 4.00 14.20 -0.37
C ALA A 161 3.08 13.11 -0.94
N MET A 162 3.16 11.89 -0.42
CA MET A 162 2.31 10.77 -0.84
C MET A 162 0.83 11.04 -0.54
N ARG A 163 0.53 11.60 0.64
CA ARG A 163 -0.83 11.94 1.03
C ARG A 163 -1.43 13.00 0.11
N GLY A 164 -0.65 14.04 -0.23
CA GLY A 164 -1.08 15.09 -1.16
C GLY A 164 -1.45 14.54 -2.54
N ALA A 165 -0.59 13.68 -3.11
CA ALA A 165 -0.84 13.03 -4.39
C ALA A 165 -2.07 12.12 -4.35
N LEU A 166 -2.23 11.33 -3.27
CA LEU A 166 -3.36 10.45 -3.06
C LEU A 166 -4.68 11.23 -2.95
N MET A 167 -4.73 12.28 -2.14
CA MET A 167 -5.96 13.08 -1.95
C MET A 167 -6.41 13.72 -3.25
N THR A 168 -5.49 14.33 -4.01
CA THR A 168 -5.80 14.88 -5.34
C THR A 168 -6.35 13.79 -6.29
N SER A 169 -5.75 12.60 -6.30
CA SER A 169 -6.24 11.51 -7.14
C SER A 169 -7.64 11.02 -6.74
N MET A 170 -7.97 11.09 -5.44
CA MET A 170 -9.32 10.73 -4.97
C MET A 170 -10.37 11.79 -5.30
N GLU A 171 -10.00 13.07 -5.32
CA GLU A 171 -10.86 14.13 -5.86
C GLU A 171 -11.14 13.91 -7.35
N MET A 172 -10.10 13.66 -8.13
CA MET A 172 -10.23 13.37 -9.57
C MET A 172 -11.05 12.12 -9.82
N LEU A 173 -10.91 11.08 -9.03
CA LEU A 173 -11.73 9.87 -9.12
C LEU A 173 -13.22 10.16 -8.87
N ALA A 174 -13.54 10.95 -7.85
CA ALA A 174 -14.91 11.34 -7.56
C ALA A 174 -15.52 12.13 -8.74
N ILE A 175 -14.80 13.14 -9.23
CA ILE A 175 -15.22 13.95 -10.40
C ILE A 175 -15.40 13.07 -11.64
N GLY A 176 -14.49 12.15 -11.91
CA GLY A 176 -14.58 11.24 -13.05
C GLY A 176 -15.76 10.28 -12.99
N PHE A 177 -16.28 9.99 -11.81
CA PHE A 177 -17.57 9.29 -11.60
C PHE A 177 -18.78 10.21 -11.65
N GLY A 178 -18.61 11.52 -11.82
CA GLY A 178 -19.68 12.52 -11.79
C GLY A 178 -20.22 12.80 -10.38
N GLU A 179 -19.40 12.58 -9.37
CA GLU A 179 -19.71 12.80 -7.97
C GLU A 179 -19.04 14.10 -7.44
N PRO A 180 -19.49 14.65 -6.31
CA PRO A 180 -18.79 15.76 -5.65
C PRO A 180 -17.32 15.39 -5.36
N ALA A 181 -16.41 16.33 -5.58
CA ALA A 181 -14.95 16.12 -5.45
C ALA A 181 -14.55 15.56 -4.06
N ASP A 182 -15.28 15.91 -3.03
CA ASP A 182 -15.01 15.50 -1.65
C ASP A 182 -15.63 14.15 -1.26
N LEU A 183 -16.30 13.44 -2.16
CA LEU A 183 -16.97 12.17 -1.82
C LEU A 183 -16.07 11.18 -1.11
N PHE A 184 -14.86 10.97 -1.60
CA PHE A 184 -13.89 10.05 -1.00
C PHE A 184 -12.99 10.75 0.01
N THR A 185 -12.51 11.95 -0.31
CA THR A 185 -11.53 12.67 0.53
C THR A 185 -12.10 13.08 1.89
N SER A 186 -13.39 13.41 1.97
CA SER A 186 -14.07 13.69 3.25
C SER A 186 -14.03 12.51 4.23
N ARG A 187 -13.99 11.26 3.73
CA ARG A 187 -13.91 10.04 4.53
C ARG A 187 -12.48 9.61 4.86
N LEU A 188 -11.55 9.97 3.98
CA LEU A 188 -10.11 9.73 4.18
C LEU A 188 -9.50 10.75 5.16
N ASN A 189 -10.05 11.95 5.19
CA ASN A 189 -9.56 13.01 6.10
C ASN A 189 -9.84 12.64 7.56
N GLY A 190 -8.78 12.60 8.38
CA GLY A 190 -8.83 12.08 9.75
C GLY A 190 -8.86 10.55 9.84
N GLY A 191 -8.71 9.85 8.71
CA GLY A 191 -8.50 8.40 8.70
C GLY A 191 -7.05 8.03 9.00
N ILE A 192 -6.82 6.75 9.28
CA ILE A 192 -5.49 6.24 9.61
C ILE A 192 -4.65 6.17 8.33
N VAL A 193 -3.61 6.98 8.26
CA VAL A 193 -2.60 6.94 7.20
C VAL A 193 -1.29 6.45 7.80
N LYS A 194 -0.65 5.47 7.16
CA LYS A 194 0.61 4.89 7.63
C LYS A 194 1.59 4.69 6.50
N LEU A 195 2.78 5.26 6.64
CA LEU A 195 3.93 4.77 5.90
C LEU A 195 4.22 3.33 6.33
N ALA A 196 4.53 2.50 5.39
CA ALA A 196 4.80 1.08 5.59
C ALA A 196 5.94 0.62 4.68
N PRO A 197 7.10 1.32 4.69
CA PRO A 197 8.26 0.86 3.95
C PRO A 197 8.52 -0.60 4.28
N THR A 198 8.91 -1.34 3.25
CA THR A 198 9.09 -2.79 3.35
C THR A 198 10.48 -3.15 2.87
N GLY A 199 11.24 -3.84 3.70
CA GLY A 199 12.59 -4.31 3.43
C GLY A 199 12.64 -5.83 3.21
N LEU A 200 13.46 -6.27 2.26
CA LEU A 200 13.80 -7.66 2.05
C LEU A 200 15.33 -7.77 1.93
N ASP A 201 15.94 -8.57 2.80
CA ASP A 201 17.36 -8.90 2.75
C ASP A 201 17.63 -9.83 1.55
N LEU A 202 18.18 -9.26 0.48
CA LEU A 202 18.45 -10.01 -0.75
C LEU A 202 19.70 -10.88 -0.67
N SER A 203 20.54 -10.69 0.35
CA SER A 203 21.65 -11.61 0.61
C SER A 203 21.15 -12.99 1.07
N LYS A 204 19.98 -13.04 1.68
CA LYS A 204 19.32 -14.26 2.18
C LYS A 204 18.15 -14.73 1.31
N HIS A 205 17.43 -13.78 0.74
CA HIS A 205 16.15 -14.01 0.04
C HIS A 205 16.16 -13.46 -1.38
N GLY A 206 17.34 -13.28 -1.99
CA GLY A 206 17.52 -12.71 -3.31
C GLY A 206 17.41 -13.68 -4.48
N ALA A 207 17.26 -14.98 -4.24
CA ALA A 207 17.13 -15.96 -5.31
C ALA A 207 15.90 -15.68 -6.20
N ALA A 208 16.07 -15.85 -7.52
CA ALA A 208 14.96 -15.74 -8.46
C ALA A 208 13.83 -16.71 -8.08
N GLY A 209 12.59 -16.27 -8.23
CA GLY A 209 11.42 -17.04 -7.80
C GLY A 209 11.03 -16.85 -6.33
N THR A 210 11.88 -16.24 -5.49
CA THR A 210 11.53 -15.97 -4.08
C THR A 210 10.32 -15.04 -3.99
N VAL A 211 9.27 -15.49 -3.29
CA VAL A 211 8.07 -14.70 -3.02
C VAL A 211 8.29 -13.87 -1.76
N ALA A 212 8.43 -12.57 -1.95
CA ALA A 212 8.61 -11.59 -0.86
C ALA A 212 7.28 -11.20 -0.19
N ALA A 213 6.20 -11.18 -0.97
CA ALA A 213 4.84 -10.98 -0.49
C ALA A 213 3.89 -11.86 -1.31
N GLY A 214 3.14 -12.73 -0.67
CA GLY A 214 2.19 -13.61 -1.31
C GLY A 214 1.02 -12.85 -1.96
N PHE A 215 0.29 -13.51 -2.87
CA PHE A 215 -0.84 -12.93 -3.60
C PHE A 215 -1.94 -12.43 -2.65
N HIS A 216 -2.26 -11.14 -2.74
CA HIS A 216 -3.23 -10.49 -1.86
C HIS A 216 -3.81 -9.21 -2.49
N ASN A 217 -4.74 -8.59 -1.80
CA ASN A 217 -5.18 -7.22 -1.97
C ASN A 217 -5.12 -6.50 -0.63
N ASP A 218 -4.96 -5.19 -0.66
CA ASP A 218 -4.91 -4.38 0.55
C ASP A 218 -6.28 -4.15 1.17
N LEU A 219 -6.29 -3.98 2.49
CA LEU A 219 -7.50 -3.70 3.26
C LEU A 219 -7.88 -2.21 3.21
N SER A 220 -6.88 -1.34 3.02
CA SER A 220 -7.00 0.12 2.97
C SER A 220 -8.07 0.58 1.96
N ALA A 221 -8.41 1.86 1.99
CA ALA A 221 -9.14 2.47 0.88
C ALA A 221 -8.23 2.56 -0.35
N VAL A 222 -7.04 3.07 -0.16
CA VAL A 222 -6.05 3.24 -1.22
C VAL A 222 -4.66 2.95 -0.65
N THR A 223 -3.82 2.35 -1.47
CA THR A 223 -2.39 2.22 -1.22
C THR A 223 -1.63 3.04 -2.25
N ILE A 224 -0.58 3.73 -1.83
CA ILE A 224 0.30 4.47 -2.73
C ILE A 224 1.74 4.02 -2.51
N HIS A 225 2.47 3.85 -3.60
CA HIS A 225 3.85 3.35 -3.59
C HIS A 225 4.79 4.34 -4.28
N GLY A 226 5.95 4.58 -3.68
CA GLY A 226 7.10 5.04 -4.42
C GLY A 226 7.83 3.86 -5.08
N ARG A 227 8.67 4.16 -6.05
CA ARG A 227 9.42 3.14 -6.79
C ARG A 227 10.38 2.39 -5.86
N SER A 228 10.40 1.06 -5.97
CA SER A 228 11.41 0.21 -5.30
C SER A 228 12.73 0.22 -6.07
N ASN A 229 13.84 0.04 -5.35
CA ASN A 229 15.18 -0.08 -5.96
C ASN A 229 15.42 -1.41 -6.71
N TYR A 230 14.55 -2.40 -6.52
CA TYR A 230 14.50 -3.66 -7.27
C TYR A 230 13.07 -3.91 -7.75
N SER A 231 12.92 -4.52 -8.92
CA SER A 231 11.64 -4.92 -9.49
C SER A 231 10.94 -6.04 -8.68
N GLY A 232 9.86 -6.55 -9.21
CA GLY A 232 9.20 -7.74 -8.66
C GLY A 232 7.74 -7.55 -8.24
N LEU A 233 7.15 -6.36 -8.38
CA LEU A 233 5.73 -6.15 -8.15
C LEU A 233 4.93 -6.61 -9.38
N TRP A 234 4.04 -7.57 -9.17
CA TRP A 234 3.11 -8.09 -10.15
C TRP A 234 1.68 -7.76 -9.75
N CYS A 235 0.89 -7.28 -10.69
CA CYS A 235 -0.50 -6.89 -10.47
C CYS A 235 -1.45 -7.62 -11.42
N TYR A 236 -2.74 -7.56 -11.13
CA TYR A 236 -3.80 -8.16 -11.93
C TYR A 236 -4.83 -7.11 -12.31
N ARG A 237 -5.22 -7.11 -13.58
CA ARG A 237 -6.38 -6.37 -14.05
C ARG A 237 -7.68 -7.01 -13.58
N ARG A 238 -8.80 -6.32 -13.81
CA ARG A 238 -10.14 -6.81 -13.54
C ARG A 238 -10.46 -8.14 -14.25
N ASP A 239 -9.90 -8.35 -15.43
CA ASP A 239 -10.03 -9.57 -16.23
C ASP A 239 -9.05 -10.68 -15.82
N TRP A 240 -8.31 -10.50 -14.73
CA TRP A 240 -7.28 -11.39 -14.20
C TRP A 240 -6.03 -11.56 -15.06
N THR A 241 -5.83 -10.70 -16.06
CA THR A 241 -4.57 -10.65 -16.78
C THR A 241 -3.48 -10.11 -15.86
N ARG A 242 -2.39 -10.89 -15.71
CA ARG A 242 -1.24 -10.53 -14.86
C ARG A 242 -0.23 -9.68 -15.64
N PHE A 243 0.32 -8.69 -14.99
CA PHE A 243 1.36 -7.83 -15.55
C PHE A 243 2.34 -7.30 -14.50
N PRO A 244 3.60 -6.97 -14.88
CA PRO A 244 4.55 -6.34 -13.98
C PRO A 244 4.22 -4.86 -13.81
N ALA A 245 4.17 -4.38 -12.56
CA ALA A 245 4.01 -2.95 -12.30
C ALA A 245 5.36 -2.25 -12.37
N ARG A 246 5.58 -1.47 -13.43
CA ARG A 246 6.83 -0.74 -13.69
C ARG A 246 6.57 0.75 -13.71
N MET A 247 7.16 1.49 -12.77
CA MET A 247 7.16 2.94 -12.79
C MET A 247 8.35 3.44 -13.64
N PRO A 248 8.15 4.47 -14.50
CA PRO A 248 9.20 4.96 -15.39
C PRO A 248 10.44 5.48 -14.66
N SER A 249 10.27 6.24 -13.59
CA SER A 249 11.35 6.79 -12.78
C SER A 249 10.89 7.00 -11.32
N ASP A 250 11.79 7.52 -10.47
CA ASP A 250 11.48 7.84 -9.07
C ASP A 250 10.55 9.07 -8.91
N GLU A 251 10.27 9.81 -9.99
CA GLU A 251 9.29 10.91 -10.00
C GLU A 251 7.83 10.42 -10.02
N TYR A 252 7.62 9.15 -10.30
CA TYR A 252 6.29 8.56 -10.39
C TYR A 252 5.91 7.80 -9.13
N LEU A 253 4.63 7.81 -8.84
CA LEU A 253 4.00 7.06 -7.76
C LEU A 253 3.01 6.06 -8.36
N LEU A 254 2.79 4.94 -7.70
CA LEU A 254 1.77 3.96 -8.09
C LEU A 254 0.65 3.97 -7.06
N LEU A 255 -0.55 4.30 -7.49
CA LEU A 255 -1.76 4.29 -6.69
C LEU A 255 -2.51 2.96 -6.91
N GLN A 256 -3.01 2.35 -5.84
CA GLN A 256 -3.65 1.05 -5.89
C GLN A 256 -4.95 1.04 -5.08
N CYS A 257 -6.02 0.56 -5.71
CA CYS A 257 -7.33 0.42 -5.10
C CYS A 257 -7.31 -0.67 -4.02
N GLY A 258 -7.70 -0.32 -2.82
CA GLY A 258 -7.88 -1.25 -1.73
C GLY A 258 -9.34 -1.73 -1.61
N ARG A 259 -9.55 -2.67 -0.70
CA ARG A 259 -10.86 -3.30 -0.49
C ARG A 259 -11.93 -2.31 -0.01
N THR A 260 -11.56 -1.28 0.76
CA THR A 260 -12.51 -0.29 1.28
C THR A 260 -13.05 0.59 0.15
N LEU A 261 -12.22 1.01 -0.80
CA LEU A 261 -12.67 1.81 -1.95
C LEU A 261 -13.59 1.00 -2.86
N GLU A 262 -13.28 -0.28 -3.09
CA GLU A 262 -14.19 -1.17 -3.84
C GLU A 262 -15.56 -1.28 -3.16
N HIS A 263 -15.61 -1.38 -1.83
CA HIS A 263 -16.89 -1.38 -1.09
C HIS A 263 -17.67 -0.08 -1.29
N PHE A 264 -17.00 1.07 -1.20
CA PHE A 264 -17.62 2.38 -1.38
C PHE A 264 -18.20 2.54 -2.77
N THR A 265 -17.59 1.94 -3.76
CA THR A 265 -18.02 2.02 -5.17
C THR A 265 -18.87 0.83 -5.62
N ALA A 266 -19.34 -0.01 -4.69
CA ALA A 266 -20.11 -1.22 -5.00
C ALA A 266 -19.44 -2.09 -6.09
N GLY A 267 -18.11 -2.19 -6.08
CA GLY A 267 -17.35 -2.95 -7.05
C GLY A 267 -17.08 -2.24 -8.38
N ARG A 268 -17.42 -0.96 -8.53
CA ARG A 268 -17.07 -0.19 -9.73
C ARG A 268 -15.56 -0.06 -9.87
N THR A 269 -14.85 0.27 -8.79
CA THR A 269 -13.38 0.16 -8.78
C THR A 269 -12.96 -1.29 -8.56
N SER A 270 -11.87 -1.71 -9.19
CA SER A 270 -11.31 -3.05 -9.05
C SER A 270 -10.27 -3.08 -7.94
N ARG A 271 -10.29 -4.08 -7.06
CA ARG A 271 -9.20 -4.26 -6.09
C ARG A 271 -7.89 -4.50 -6.80
N GLY A 272 -6.84 -3.82 -6.40
CA GLY A 272 -5.48 -4.07 -6.88
C GLY A 272 -4.92 -5.37 -6.30
N TYR A 273 -5.23 -6.52 -6.88
CA TYR A 273 -4.60 -7.77 -6.51
C TYR A 273 -3.16 -7.80 -6.98
N HIS A 274 -2.26 -8.22 -6.09
CA HIS A 274 -0.83 -8.20 -6.39
C HIS A 274 -0.03 -9.18 -5.55
N TYR A 275 1.21 -9.43 -5.97
CA TYR A 275 2.24 -10.14 -5.21
C TYR A 275 3.62 -9.56 -5.53
N VAL A 276 4.62 -9.90 -4.71
CA VAL A 276 6.00 -9.50 -4.96
C VAL A 276 6.87 -10.75 -5.06
N GLN A 277 7.58 -10.90 -6.19
CA GLN A 277 8.49 -12.00 -6.44
C GLN A 277 9.80 -11.47 -7.03
N ILE A 278 10.93 -11.96 -6.54
CA ILE A 278 12.24 -11.62 -7.09
C ILE A 278 12.38 -12.28 -8.45
N GLY A 279 12.67 -11.49 -9.48
CA GLY A 279 12.84 -11.96 -10.84
C GLY A 279 14.29 -12.19 -11.23
N GLU A 280 14.48 -12.84 -12.38
CA GLU A 280 15.79 -13.07 -13.01
C GLU A 280 16.51 -11.75 -13.31
N GLU A 281 15.76 -10.71 -13.72
CA GLU A 281 16.28 -9.38 -14.04
C GLU A 281 17.01 -8.69 -12.88
N SER A 282 16.79 -9.16 -11.64
CA SER A 282 17.46 -8.63 -10.45
C SER A 282 18.78 -9.31 -10.11
N GLN A 283 19.05 -10.50 -10.69
CA GLN A 283 20.14 -11.37 -10.25
C GLN A 283 21.52 -10.77 -10.50
N ASP A 284 21.74 -10.13 -11.65
CA ASP A 284 23.03 -9.52 -11.98
C ASP A 284 23.37 -8.38 -11.04
N LYS A 285 22.37 -7.54 -10.70
CA LYS A 285 22.54 -6.46 -9.76
C LYS A 285 22.81 -6.98 -8.35
N ILE A 286 22.08 -8.00 -7.90
CA ILE A 286 22.30 -8.63 -6.59
C ILE A 286 23.71 -9.19 -6.48
N ARG A 287 24.17 -9.93 -7.48
CA ARG A 287 25.55 -10.49 -7.54
C ARG A 287 26.60 -9.39 -7.49
N ALA A 288 26.47 -8.37 -8.31
CA ALA A 288 27.41 -7.26 -8.36
C ALA A 288 27.53 -6.53 -7.01
N GLU A 289 26.44 -6.33 -6.29
CA GLU A 289 26.47 -5.73 -4.96
C GLU A 289 27.12 -6.66 -3.93
N LEU A 290 26.84 -7.96 -3.97
CA LEU A 290 27.47 -8.96 -3.08
C LEU A 290 28.97 -9.08 -3.33
N ASP A 291 29.42 -9.09 -4.59
CA ASP A 291 30.83 -9.15 -4.97
C ASP A 291 31.62 -7.91 -4.50
N GLN A 292 30.95 -6.78 -4.37
CA GLN A 292 31.49 -5.55 -3.77
C GLN A 292 31.47 -5.53 -2.24
N GLY A 293 31.01 -6.62 -1.61
CA GLY A 293 30.88 -6.71 -0.15
C GLY A 293 29.70 -5.90 0.41
N THR A 294 28.74 -5.51 -0.45
CA THR A 294 27.55 -4.79 -0.05
C THR A 294 26.42 -5.81 0.21
N TYR A 295 25.61 -5.56 1.23
CA TYR A 295 24.44 -6.41 1.52
C TYR A 295 23.20 -5.77 0.86
N PRO A 296 22.74 -6.30 -0.27
CA PRO A 296 21.63 -5.69 -1.03
C PRO A 296 20.30 -5.85 -0.28
N TRP A 297 19.56 -4.75 -0.21
CA TRP A 297 18.21 -4.70 0.33
C TRP A 297 17.22 -4.23 -0.75
N ARG A 298 16.14 -4.97 -0.93
CA ARG A 298 14.99 -4.45 -1.68
C ARG A 298 14.13 -3.63 -0.73
N VAL A 299 14.02 -2.33 -1.01
CA VAL A 299 13.20 -1.42 -0.22
C VAL A 299 12.09 -0.83 -1.08
N SER A 300 10.84 -0.98 -0.65
CA SER A 300 9.68 -0.28 -1.21
C SER A 300 9.14 0.72 -0.20
N THR A 301 8.64 1.85 -0.70
CA THR A 301 8.12 2.93 0.12
C THR A 301 6.61 3.01 -0.02
N THR A 302 5.91 2.15 0.69
CA THR A 302 4.45 2.01 0.63
C THR A 302 3.79 2.90 1.69
N MET A 303 2.61 3.46 1.37
CA MET A 303 1.73 4.10 2.33
C MET A 303 0.30 3.57 2.18
N PHE A 304 -0.30 3.18 3.30
CA PHE A 304 -1.70 2.77 3.37
C PHE A 304 -2.56 3.93 3.86
N ALA A 305 -3.57 4.32 3.08
CA ALA A 305 -4.57 5.28 3.48
C ALA A 305 -5.90 4.58 3.77
N ASN A 306 -6.33 4.68 5.01
CA ASN A 306 -7.61 4.15 5.45
C ASN A 306 -8.59 5.30 5.65
N THR A 307 -9.87 4.97 5.67
CA THR A 307 -10.91 5.90 6.10
C THR A 307 -10.91 6.04 7.62
N ARG A 308 -11.67 6.99 8.14
CA ARG A 308 -11.94 7.04 9.57
C ARG A 308 -12.47 5.69 10.05
N THR A 309 -12.03 5.26 11.20
CA THR A 309 -12.44 3.97 11.80
C THR A 309 -13.95 3.91 12.09
N SER A 310 -14.55 5.07 12.35
CA SER A 310 -16.00 5.24 12.57
C SER A 310 -16.84 5.16 11.29
N GLU A 311 -16.24 5.22 10.09
CA GLU A 311 -16.98 5.09 8.84
C GLU A 311 -17.61 3.69 8.70
N TRP A 312 -18.78 3.65 8.08
CA TRP A 312 -19.39 2.40 7.65
C TRP A 312 -18.83 1.94 6.31
N LEU A 313 -18.50 0.68 6.24
CA LEU A 313 -18.09 0.03 5.01
C LEU A 313 -19.36 -0.37 4.25
N GLU A 314 -19.80 0.47 3.37
CA GLU A 314 -21.01 0.33 2.55
C GLU A 314 -20.90 1.19 1.29
N PRO A 315 -21.67 0.93 0.22
CA PRO A 315 -21.73 1.81 -0.93
C PRO A 315 -22.12 3.24 -0.56
N ILE A 316 -21.54 4.23 -1.24
CA ILE A 316 -21.75 5.67 -0.98
C ILE A 316 -22.09 6.43 -2.27
N GLY A 317 -22.63 7.64 -2.15
CA GLY A 317 -23.02 8.48 -3.29
C GLY A 317 -23.92 7.72 -4.27
N ARG A 318 -23.68 7.88 -5.57
CA ARG A 318 -24.44 7.17 -6.61
C ARG A 318 -24.33 5.64 -6.54
N PHE A 319 -23.26 5.14 -5.93
CA PHE A 319 -22.97 3.69 -5.90
C PHE A 319 -23.96 2.87 -5.06
N VAL A 320 -24.79 3.53 -4.25
CA VAL A 320 -25.90 2.87 -3.54
C VAL A 320 -26.95 2.28 -4.50
N ASN A 321 -26.98 2.77 -5.75
CA ASN A 321 -27.90 2.32 -6.79
C ASN A 321 -27.23 1.35 -7.80
N GLU A 322 -25.97 0.97 -7.59
CA GLU A 322 -25.31 0.00 -8.47
C GLU A 322 -25.93 -1.41 -8.30
N PRO A 323 -25.99 -2.22 -9.36
CA PRO A 323 -26.58 -3.57 -9.30
C PRO A 323 -25.98 -4.45 -8.20
N ALA A 324 -24.69 -4.26 -7.87
CA ALA A 324 -24.00 -5.02 -6.83
C ALA A 324 -24.15 -4.42 -5.42
N ALA A 325 -24.81 -3.28 -5.25
CA ALA A 325 -24.88 -2.56 -3.97
C ALA A 325 -25.44 -3.42 -2.83
N GLU A 326 -26.47 -4.23 -3.08
CA GLU A 326 -27.09 -5.11 -2.09
C GLU A 326 -26.06 -6.10 -1.50
N HIS A 327 -25.20 -6.70 -2.35
CA HIS A 327 -24.13 -7.59 -1.92
C HIS A 327 -23.16 -6.90 -0.94
N TYR A 328 -22.81 -5.64 -1.19
CA TYR A 328 -21.92 -4.85 -0.35
C TYR A 328 -22.62 -4.36 0.92
N HIS A 329 -23.88 -3.98 0.85
CA HIS A 329 -24.70 -3.63 2.03
C HIS A 329 -24.83 -4.79 3.01
N ALA A 330 -24.99 -6.03 2.53
CA ALA A 330 -25.04 -7.22 3.36
C ALA A 330 -23.76 -7.44 4.19
N GLN A 331 -22.64 -6.81 3.79
CA GLN A 331 -21.35 -6.88 4.48
C GLN A 331 -21.05 -5.63 5.32
N ARG A 332 -22.06 -4.79 5.59
CA ARG A 332 -21.92 -3.53 6.31
C ARG A 332 -21.31 -3.73 7.69
N VAL A 333 -20.25 -3.02 7.97
CA VAL A 333 -19.52 -3.08 9.23
C VAL A 333 -18.72 -1.78 9.44
N ARG A 334 -18.43 -1.38 10.67
CA ARG A 334 -17.50 -0.27 10.93
C ARG A 334 -16.12 -0.60 10.39
N CYS A 335 -15.46 0.37 9.75
CA CYS A 335 -14.10 0.19 9.23
C CYS A 335 -13.13 -0.23 10.33
N GLY A 336 -13.18 0.36 11.50
CA GLY A 336 -12.35 -0.01 12.65
C GLY A 336 -12.57 -1.45 13.12
N THR A 337 -13.82 -1.91 13.21
CA THR A 337 -14.14 -3.32 13.55
C THR A 337 -13.51 -4.29 12.56
N ARG A 338 -13.63 -3.98 11.25
CA ARG A 338 -13.02 -4.81 10.21
C ARG A 338 -11.50 -4.82 10.30
N MET A 339 -10.89 -3.65 10.54
CA MET A 339 -9.44 -3.54 10.68
C MET A 339 -8.95 -4.39 11.86
N MET A 340 -9.52 -4.23 13.05
CA MET A 340 -9.13 -4.98 14.24
C MET A 340 -9.22 -6.50 14.01
N LYS A 341 -10.34 -6.97 13.46
CA LYS A 341 -10.48 -8.40 13.12
C LYS A 341 -9.39 -8.86 12.16
N THR A 342 -9.11 -8.09 11.10
CA THR A 342 -8.12 -8.45 10.10
C THR A 342 -6.71 -8.49 10.66
N LEU A 343 -6.34 -7.52 11.51
CA LEU A 343 -5.00 -7.42 12.10
C LEU A 343 -4.73 -8.57 13.07
N THR A 344 -5.71 -8.92 13.89
CA THR A 344 -5.57 -10.04 14.82
C THR A 344 -5.49 -11.41 14.14
N ASP A 345 -6.08 -11.54 12.95
CA ASP A 345 -6.03 -12.79 12.16
C ASP A 345 -4.73 -12.96 11.35
N LYS A 346 -4.00 -11.86 11.09
CA LYS A 346 -2.80 -11.87 10.22
C LYS A 346 -1.51 -12.23 10.95
N VAL A 347 -1.44 -12.01 12.24
CA VAL A 347 -0.21 -12.22 13.00
C VAL A 347 0.02 -13.70 13.23
N VAL A 348 1.19 -14.18 12.82
CA VAL A 348 1.66 -15.53 13.20
C VAL A 348 1.84 -15.54 14.72
N LYS A 349 1.15 -16.43 15.41
CA LYS A 349 1.43 -16.61 16.84
C LYS A 349 2.89 -17.01 16.99
N ALA A 350 3.64 -16.26 17.77
CA ALA A 350 4.97 -16.68 18.19
C ALA A 350 4.87 -18.07 18.80
N ALA A 351 5.68 -19.01 18.29
CA ALA A 351 5.74 -20.38 18.78
C ALA A 351 6.36 -20.41 20.18
#